data_17a20ccc75e169e19d227ef522307115
#
_entry.id   17a20ccc75e169e19d227ef522307115
#
_cell.length_a   1.000
_cell.length_b   1.000
_cell.length_c   1.000
_cell.angle_alpha   90.00
_cell.angle_beta   90.00
_cell.angle_gamma   90.00
#
_symmetry.space_group_name_H-M   'P 1'
#
loop_
_entity.id
_entity.type
_entity.pdbx_description
1 polymer ?
#
loop_
_entity_poly.entity_id
_entity_poly.type
_entity_poly.pdbx_seq_one_letter_code
_entity_poly.pdbx_strand_id
1 'polypeptide(L)'
;LVLTYSASLPVVKLGRIAGQFSKPRSSSTEKKDGIELPSYLGDNINGIDFNEKSRTPDPKRLFKAYSQSASTLNLIRAFSHGGFADLKMVHTWNLGFIKKSQQDKKFKELEDKIADALAFMDACGINSDFNRRLKTVNFWTSHEALLLPFEESMTRIDSTTGEHHDTSAHFVWIGDRTRQLDGGHVEFCRGIENPIG
;
A
#
# COMPACT_ATOMS: atom_id res chain seq x y z
N LEU A 1 4.04 -13.38 5.39
CA LEU A 1 4.07 -14.68 6.06
C LEU A 1 5.21 -15.54 5.50
N VAL A 2 5.19 -15.92 4.22
CA VAL A 2 6.22 -16.81 3.63
C VAL A 2 7.63 -16.28 3.89
N LEU A 3 7.95 -15.04 3.52
CA LEU A 3 9.29 -14.48 3.70
C LEU A 3 9.69 -14.38 5.19
N THR A 4 8.76 -14.06 6.07
CA THR A 4 9.03 -13.94 7.50
C THR A 4 9.31 -15.31 8.12
N TYR A 5 8.48 -16.32 7.81
CA TYR A 5 8.59 -17.65 8.43
C TYR A 5 9.63 -18.54 7.75
N SER A 6 9.79 -18.49 6.44
CA SER A 6 10.69 -19.41 5.73
C SER A 6 12.12 -18.88 5.56
N ALA A 7 12.30 -17.58 5.52
CA ALA A 7 13.59 -16.94 5.27
C ALA A 7 14.07 -16.01 6.40
N SER A 8 13.30 -15.84 7.45
CA SER A 8 13.58 -14.91 8.57
C SER A 8 13.92 -13.49 8.12
N LEU A 9 13.38 -13.06 6.97
CA LEU A 9 13.65 -11.75 6.41
C LEU A 9 12.69 -10.72 7.00
N PRO A 10 13.17 -9.51 7.29
CA PRO A 10 12.29 -8.41 7.66
C PRO A 10 11.37 -8.05 6.49
N VAL A 11 10.10 -7.84 6.77
CA VAL A 11 9.09 -7.49 5.74
C VAL A 11 8.48 -6.15 6.07
N VAL A 12 8.62 -5.20 5.14
CA VAL A 12 7.92 -3.92 5.18
C VAL A 12 6.59 -4.06 4.44
N LYS A 13 5.48 -3.72 5.12
CA LYS A 13 4.12 -3.83 4.55
C LYS A 13 3.70 -2.46 4.07
N LEU A 14 3.45 -2.36 2.76
CA LEU A 14 3.06 -1.14 2.10
C LEU A 14 1.67 -1.29 1.50
N GLY A 15 0.73 -0.44 1.93
CA GLY A 15 -0.57 -0.29 1.30
C GLY A 15 -0.55 0.79 0.24
N ARG A 16 -1.33 0.61 -0.82
CA ARG A 16 -1.53 1.59 -1.88
C ARG A 16 -2.64 2.56 -1.51
N ILE A 17 -2.50 3.82 -1.89
CA ILE A 17 -3.51 4.86 -1.65
C ILE A 17 -4.03 5.44 -2.98
N ALA A 18 -5.00 6.36 -2.92
CA ALA A 18 -5.77 6.88 -4.06
C ALA A 18 -4.93 7.32 -5.28
N GLY A 19 -3.74 7.88 -5.09
CA GLY A 19 -2.83 8.24 -6.18
C GLY A 19 -2.46 7.06 -7.09
N GLN A 20 -2.41 5.84 -6.58
CA GLN A 20 -2.11 4.65 -7.36
C GLN A 20 -3.21 4.24 -8.35
N PHE A 21 -4.41 4.78 -8.23
CA PHE A 21 -5.49 4.50 -9.18
C PHE A 21 -5.34 5.28 -10.48
N SER A 22 -4.49 6.29 -10.54
CA SER A 22 -4.05 6.93 -11.78
C SER A 22 -3.25 5.96 -12.64
N LYS A 23 -3.39 6.09 -13.96
CA LYS A 23 -2.71 5.22 -14.94
C LYS A 23 -1.88 6.07 -15.90
N PRO A 24 -0.55 5.85 -15.97
CA PRO A 24 0.27 6.52 -16.95
C PRO A 24 -0.10 6.04 -18.35
N ARG A 25 -0.19 6.97 -19.30
CA ARG A 25 -0.52 6.67 -20.71
C ARG A 25 0.51 7.26 -21.66
N SER A 26 0.76 6.53 -22.75
CA SER A 26 1.67 6.98 -23.81
C SER A 26 1.03 8.01 -24.73
N SER A 27 -0.31 8.06 -24.79
CA SER A 27 -1.09 9.01 -25.58
C SER A 27 -2.20 9.61 -24.74
N SER A 28 -2.51 10.88 -24.96
CA SER A 28 -3.64 11.58 -24.34
C SER A 28 -5.00 11.11 -24.89
N THR A 29 -5.01 10.48 -26.06
CA THR A 29 -6.23 9.97 -26.71
C THR A 29 -6.09 8.52 -27.12
N GLU A 30 -7.23 7.82 -27.24
CA GLU A 30 -7.39 6.47 -27.77
C GLU A 30 -8.33 6.51 -28.96
N LYS A 31 -8.03 5.73 -30.02
CA LYS A 31 -8.89 5.59 -31.22
C LYS A 31 -9.48 4.18 -31.30
N LYS A 32 -10.78 4.10 -31.50
CA LYS A 32 -11.51 2.84 -31.73
C LYS A 32 -12.66 3.09 -32.70
N ASP A 33 -12.77 2.25 -33.72
CA ASP A 33 -13.87 2.29 -34.74
C ASP A 33 -14.05 3.69 -35.38
N GLY A 34 -12.95 4.40 -35.64
CA GLY A 34 -12.96 5.75 -36.23
C GLY A 34 -13.28 6.88 -35.23
N ILE A 35 -13.63 6.57 -34.01
CA ILE A 35 -13.89 7.56 -32.94
C ILE A 35 -12.61 7.77 -32.14
N GLU A 36 -12.31 9.03 -31.82
CA GLU A 36 -11.19 9.40 -30.96
C GLU A 36 -11.71 10.02 -29.65
N LEU A 37 -11.29 9.46 -28.52
CA LEU A 37 -11.69 9.92 -27.18
C LEU A 37 -10.46 10.06 -26.28
N PRO A 38 -10.57 10.82 -25.18
CA PRO A 38 -9.51 10.86 -24.15
C PRO A 38 -9.15 9.46 -23.66
N SER A 39 -7.87 9.23 -23.40
CA SER A 39 -7.40 7.96 -22.83
C SER A 39 -8.01 7.72 -21.45
N TYR A 40 -8.17 6.43 -21.09
CA TYR A 40 -8.49 6.07 -19.72
C TYR A 40 -7.28 6.34 -18.81
N LEU A 41 -7.41 7.32 -17.91
CA LEU A 41 -6.34 7.80 -17.05
C LEU A 41 -6.39 7.21 -15.63
N GLY A 42 -7.34 6.33 -15.36
CA GLY A 42 -7.55 5.69 -14.07
C GLY A 42 -8.88 6.02 -13.43
N ASP A 43 -9.37 5.15 -12.56
CA ASP A 43 -10.70 5.27 -11.96
C ASP A 43 -10.88 6.52 -11.10
N ASN A 44 -9.79 7.10 -10.62
CA ASN A 44 -9.78 8.37 -9.89
C ASN A 44 -9.89 9.61 -10.79
N ILE A 45 -9.80 9.45 -12.11
CA ILE A 45 -9.87 10.55 -13.08
C ILE A 45 -11.10 10.39 -13.98
N ASN A 46 -11.22 9.25 -14.70
CA ASN A 46 -12.30 9.00 -15.66
C ASN A 46 -12.68 7.51 -15.71
N GLY A 47 -13.71 7.17 -16.49
CA GLY A 47 -14.19 5.80 -16.62
C GLY A 47 -13.48 5.00 -17.72
N ILE A 48 -13.50 3.67 -17.61
CA ILE A 48 -12.86 2.76 -18.55
C ILE A 48 -13.67 2.59 -19.86
N ASP A 49 -15.00 2.76 -19.81
CA ASP A 49 -15.85 2.56 -20.98
C ASP A 49 -15.48 3.54 -22.10
N PHE A 50 -15.46 3.03 -23.34
CA PHE A 50 -15.10 3.84 -24.49
C PHE A 50 -16.31 4.63 -25.01
N ASN A 51 -16.72 5.65 -24.27
CA ASN A 51 -17.73 6.63 -24.63
C ASN A 51 -17.39 7.99 -24.03
N GLU A 52 -17.91 9.05 -24.64
CA GLU A 52 -17.60 10.43 -24.27
C GLU A 52 -17.90 10.73 -22.79
N LYS A 53 -19.08 10.30 -22.31
CA LYS A 53 -19.48 10.50 -20.91
C LYS A 53 -18.51 9.85 -19.92
N SER A 54 -18.08 8.62 -20.19
CA SER A 54 -17.17 7.88 -19.31
C SER A 54 -15.74 8.44 -19.35
N ARG A 55 -15.27 8.91 -20.51
CA ARG A 55 -13.91 9.41 -20.72
C ARG A 55 -13.75 10.87 -20.30
N THR A 56 -14.82 11.59 -20.03
CA THR A 56 -14.73 12.94 -19.46
C THR A 56 -14.21 12.87 -18.02
N PRO A 57 -13.14 13.60 -17.65
CA PRO A 57 -12.64 13.64 -16.29
C PRO A 57 -13.68 14.20 -15.30
N ASP A 58 -13.79 13.56 -14.14
CA ASP A 58 -14.69 13.98 -13.07
C ASP A 58 -13.95 14.06 -11.72
N PRO A 59 -13.76 15.27 -11.14
CA PRO A 59 -13.08 15.45 -9.86
C PRO A 59 -13.71 14.69 -8.69
N LYS A 60 -15.00 14.38 -8.75
CA LYS A 60 -15.67 13.59 -7.72
C LYS A 60 -15.12 12.17 -7.61
N ARG A 61 -14.57 11.64 -8.69
CA ARG A 61 -13.92 10.33 -8.70
C ARG A 61 -12.68 10.30 -7.81
N LEU A 62 -11.84 11.33 -7.88
CA LEU A 62 -10.66 11.46 -7.03
C LEU A 62 -11.05 11.55 -5.55
N PHE A 63 -12.03 12.39 -5.22
CA PHE A 63 -12.53 12.50 -3.85
C PHE A 63 -13.08 11.17 -3.31
N LYS A 64 -13.85 10.45 -4.13
CA LYS A 64 -14.36 9.12 -3.77
C LYS A 64 -13.22 8.12 -3.57
N ALA A 65 -12.23 8.08 -4.47
CA ALA A 65 -11.08 7.20 -4.39
C ALA A 65 -10.26 7.46 -3.11
N TYR A 66 -10.04 8.74 -2.78
CA TYR A 66 -9.37 9.14 -1.55
C TYR A 66 -10.14 8.66 -0.31
N SER A 67 -11.44 8.95 -0.22
CA SER A 67 -12.28 8.58 0.93
C SER A 67 -12.32 7.07 1.15
N GLN A 68 -12.48 6.29 0.08
CA GLN A 68 -12.48 4.82 0.15
C GLN A 68 -11.12 4.27 0.58
N SER A 69 -10.03 4.81 0.03
CA SER A 69 -8.66 4.40 0.39
C SER A 69 -8.38 4.72 1.86
N ALA A 70 -8.67 5.93 2.31
CA ALA A 70 -8.45 6.35 3.68
C ALA A 70 -9.24 5.49 4.68
N SER A 71 -10.51 5.21 4.40
CA SER A 71 -11.35 4.34 5.23
C SER A 71 -10.80 2.92 5.31
N THR A 72 -10.42 2.34 4.17
CA THR A 72 -9.86 0.98 4.09
C THR A 72 -8.53 0.88 4.84
N LEU A 73 -7.62 1.84 4.62
CA LEU A 73 -6.31 1.84 5.27
C LEU A 73 -6.41 2.09 6.77
N ASN A 74 -7.34 2.93 7.22
CA ASN A 74 -7.61 3.14 8.64
C ASN A 74 -8.17 1.87 9.29
N LEU A 75 -9.06 1.14 8.62
CA LEU A 75 -9.54 -0.16 9.10
C LEU A 75 -8.42 -1.18 9.21
N ILE A 76 -7.56 -1.31 8.19
CA ILE A 76 -6.39 -2.20 8.23
C ILE A 76 -5.45 -1.81 9.37
N ARG A 77 -5.22 -0.51 9.59
CA ARG A 77 -4.39 -0.01 10.69
C ARG A 77 -5.00 -0.34 12.04
N ALA A 78 -6.30 -0.19 12.20
CA ALA A 78 -7.01 -0.56 13.42
C ALA A 78 -6.84 -2.06 13.72
N PHE A 79 -6.99 -2.94 12.74
CA PHE A 79 -6.75 -4.36 12.91
C PHE A 79 -5.28 -4.70 13.20
N SER A 80 -4.34 -4.09 12.49
CA SER A 80 -2.91 -4.36 12.68
C SER A 80 -2.37 -3.90 14.03
N HIS A 81 -3.03 -2.94 14.69
CA HIS A 81 -2.69 -2.46 16.03
C HIS A 81 -3.65 -2.97 17.12
N GLY A 82 -4.80 -3.50 16.76
CA GLY A 82 -5.86 -3.98 17.66
C GLY A 82 -5.71 -5.42 18.15
N GLY A 83 -4.56 -6.07 17.87
CA GLY A 83 -4.28 -7.44 18.34
C GLY A 83 -4.58 -8.54 17.33
N PHE A 84 -5.18 -8.25 16.17
CA PHE A 84 -5.38 -9.25 15.09
C PHE A 84 -4.06 -9.73 14.46
N ALA A 85 -2.97 -8.98 14.64
CA ALA A 85 -1.63 -9.34 14.17
C ALA A 85 -0.85 -10.19 15.20
N ASP A 86 -1.48 -10.69 16.26
CA ASP A 86 -0.86 -11.55 17.25
C ASP A 86 -0.30 -12.82 16.59
N LEU A 87 0.98 -13.12 16.83
CA LEU A 87 1.67 -14.27 16.24
C LEU A 87 1.01 -15.60 16.59
N LYS A 88 0.46 -15.75 17.80
CA LYS A 88 -0.28 -16.95 18.20
C LYS A 88 -1.56 -17.12 17.38
N MET A 89 -2.28 -16.02 17.14
CA MET A 89 -3.49 -16.06 16.28
C MET A 89 -3.16 -16.40 14.84
N VAL A 90 -2.11 -15.80 14.28
CA VAL A 90 -1.65 -16.06 12.91
C VAL A 90 -1.23 -17.53 12.77
N HIS A 91 -0.53 -18.08 13.75
CA HIS A 91 -0.15 -19.50 13.78
C HIS A 91 -1.40 -20.41 13.78
N THR A 92 -2.40 -20.10 14.62
CA THR A 92 -3.66 -20.87 14.68
C THR A 92 -4.41 -20.86 13.34
N TRP A 93 -4.44 -19.74 12.63
CA TRP A 93 -5.06 -19.67 11.31
C TRP A 93 -4.31 -20.51 10.27
N ASN A 94 -2.99 -20.51 10.31
CA ASN A 94 -2.16 -21.34 9.43
C ASN A 94 -2.41 -22.82 9.63
N LEU A 95 -2.51 -23.29 10.89
CA LEU A 95 -2.89 -24.67 11.23
C LEU A 95 -4.22 -25.08 10.59
N GLY A 96 -5.23 -24.19 10.63
CA GLY A 96 -6.53 -24.42 10.02
C GLY A 96 -6.48 -24.53 8.48
N PHE A 97 -5.56 -23.83 7.85
CA PHE A 97 -5.36 -23.85 6.39
C PHE A 97 -4.61 -25.12 5.95
N ILE A 98 -3.54 -25.49 6.63
CA ILE A 98 -2.68 -26.64 6.28
C ILE A 98 -3.43 -27.97 6.41
N LYS A 99 -4.27 -28.13 7.43
CA LYS A 99 -5.12 -29.34 7.59
C LYS A 99 -6.01 -29.67 6.39
N LYS A 100 -6.14 -28.76 5.43
CA LYS A 100 -6.93 -28.92 4.20
C LYS A 100 -6.10 -29.17 2.95
N SER A 101 -4.77 -29.18 3.05
CA SER A 101 -3.85 -29.32 1.90
C SER A 101 -3.12 -30.65 1.90
N GLN A 102 -2.95 -31.29 0.74
CA GLN A 102 -2.26 -32.59 0.60
C GLN A 102 -0.71 -32.47 0.50
N GLN A 103 -0.14 -31.28 0.52
CA GLN A 103 1.32 -31.04 0.36
C GLN A 103 2.08 -30.93 1.68
N ASP A 104 1.74 -31.71 2.68
CA ASP A 104 1.80 -31.38 4.09
C ASP A 104 3.11 -31.61 4.86
N LYS A 105 4.02 -32.48 4.45
CA LYS A 105 5.14 -32.83 5.35
C LYS A 105 6.09 -31.69 5.65
N LYS A 106 6.53 -30.95 4.63
CA LYS A 106 7.48 -29.83 4.81
C LYS A 106 6.85 -28.63 5.53
N PHE A 107 5.57 -28.37 5.25
CA PHE A 107 4.84 -27.31 5.95
C PHE A 107 4.60 -27.65 7.41
N LYS A 108 4.30 -28.91 7.70
CA LYS A 108 4.10 -29.38 9.06
C LYS A 108 5.38 -29.30 9.90
N GLU A 109 6.52 -29.72 9.35
CA GLU A 109 7.81 -29.58 10.03
C GLU A 109 8.18 -28.12 10.33
N LEU A 110 7.83 -27.18 9.44
CA LEU A 110 8.02 -25.75 9.66
C LEU A 110 7.08 -25.22 10.74
N GLU A 111 5.83 -25.67 10.75
CA GLU A 111 4.84 -25.31 11.76
C GLU A 111 5.22 -25.80 13.16
N ASP A 112 5.66 -27.04 13.26
CA ASP A 112 6.12 -27.61 14.54
C ASP A 112 7.29 -26.77 15.10
N LYS A 113 8.25 -26.37 14.26
CA LYS A 113 9.35 -25.47 14.67
C LYS A 113 8.87 -24.10 15.12
N ILE A 114 7.85 -23.55 14.46
CA ILE A 114 7.26 -22.25 14.86
C ILE A 114 6.52 -22.40 16.18
N ALA A 115 5.77 -23.48 16.35
CA ALA A 115 5.07 -23.79 17.60
C ALA A 115 6.05 -23.92 18.77
N ASP A 116 7.15 -24.66 18.60
CA ASP A 116 8.21 -24.82 19.60
C ASP A 116 8.87 -23.48 19.93
N ALA A 117 9.17 -22.65 18.93
CA ALA A 117 9.74 -21.33 19.15
C ALA A 117 8.79 -20.40 19.92
N LEU A 118 7.50 -20.41 19.60
CA LEU A 118 6.49 -19.62 20.34
C LEU A 118 6.31 -20.11 21.76
N ALA A 119 6.32 -21.43 21.98
CA ALA A 119 6.25 -22.03 23.31
C ALA A 119 7.50 -21.68 24.16
N PHE A 120 8.68 -21.71 23.57
CA PHE A 120 9.91 -21.30 24.21
C PHE A 120 9.88 -19.82 24.60
N MET A 121 9.46 -18.94 23.68
CA MET A 121 9.32 -17.51 23.97
C MET A 121 8.35 -17.28 25.12
N ASP A 122 7.22 -17.97 25.15
CA ASP A 122 6.23 -17.88 26.21
C ASP A 122 6.80 -18.33 27.57
N ALA A 123 7.54 -19.42 27.59
CA ALA A 123 8.24 -19.91 28.79
C ALA A 123 9.30 -18.92 29.31
N CYS A 124 9.90 -18.14 28.42
CA CYS A 124 10.83 -17.05 28.77
C CYS A 124 10.13 -15.74 29.18
N GLY A 125 8.79 -15.72 29.27
CA GLY A 125 8.00 -14.52 29.57
C GLY A 125 7.89 -13.53 28.39
N ILE A 126 8.32 -13.93 27.18
CA ILE A 126 8.20 -13.13 25.95
C ILE A 126 6.90 -13.52 25.25
N ASN A 127 5.80 -12.97 25.71
CA ASN A 127 4.48 -13.25 25.13
C ASN A 127 3.72 -11.96 24.78
N SER A 128 2.64 -12.13 24.07
CA SER A 128 1.83 -11.03 23.58
C SER A 128 1.11 -10.24 24.66
N ASP A 129 0.98 -10.77 25.87
CA ASP A 129 0.34 -10.07 26.99
C ASP A 129 1.24 -8.99 27.58
N PHE A 130 2.55 -9.24 27.63
CA PHE A 130 3.55 -8.32 28.17
C PHE A 130 4.27 -7.53 27.07
N ASN A 131 4.31 -8.01 25.82
CA ASN A 131 4.99 -7.37 24.73
C ASN A 131 4.04 -6.99 23.57
N ARG A 132 3.63 -5.72 23.56
CA ARG A 132 2.74 -5.18 22.52
C ARG A 132 3.30 -5.36 21.11
N ARG A 133 4.62 -5.40 20.92
CA ARG A 133 5.24 -5.58 19.61
C ARG A 133 4.89 -6.92 18.95
N LEU A 134 4.52 -7.93 19.73
CA LEU A 134 4.08 -9.24 19.23
C LEU A 134 2.63 -9.24 18.73
N LYS A 135 1.85 -8.21 19.07
CA LYS A 135 0.44 -8.02 18.67
C LYS A 135 0.25 -6.99 17.56
N THR A 136 1.28 -6.22 17.24
CA THR A 136 1.17 -5.10 16.30
C THR A 136 2.07 -5.29 15.09
N VAL A 137 1.60 -4.81 13.96
CA VAL A 137 2.36 -4.80 12.71
C VAL A 137 2.41 -3.37 12.20
N ASN A 138 3.60 -2.86 11.93
CA ASN A 138 3.76 -1.58 11.25
C ASN A 138 3.21 -1.70 9.82
N PHE A 139 2.44 -0.70 9.46
CA PHE A 139 1.80 -0.61 8.16
C PHE A 139 2.04 0.79 7.57
N TRP A 140 2.62 0.83 6.40
CA TRP A 140 3.01 2.04 5.70
C TRP A 140 2.17 2.20 4.44
N THR A 141 2.13 3.39 3.89
CA THR A 141 1.45 3.67 2.62
C THR A 141 2.46 4.17 1.60
N SER A 142 2.24 3.82 0.34
CA SER A 142 3.06 4.28 -0.76
C SER A 142 2.28 4.28 -2.07
N HIS A 143 2.67 5.13 -3.02
CA HIS A 143 2.19 5.11 -4.40
C HIS A 143 3.13 5.87 -5.32
N GLU A 144 2.92 5.73 -6.63
CA GLU A 144 3.53 6.58 -7.64
C GLU A 144 2.93 7.99 -7.57
N ALA A 145 3.76 9.02 -7.41
CA ALA A 145 3.34 10.42 -7.44
C ALA A 145 3.04 10.88 -8.86
N LEU A 146 2.06 10.24 -9.52
CA LEU A 146 1.75 10.47 -10.92
C LEU A 146 0.87 11.70 -11.16
N LEU A 147 -0.09 11.95 -10.28
CA LEU A 147 -1.07 13.02 -10.41
C LEU A 147 -0.65 14.22 -9.54
N LEU A 148 0.25 15.05 -10.04
CA LEU A 148 0.83 16.18 -9.29
C LEU A 148 -0.20 17.11 -8.62
N PRO A 149 -1.35 17.46 -9.23
CA PRO A 149 -2.35 18.26 -8.53
C PRO A 149 -2.93 17.57 -7.27
N PHE A 150 -2.96 16.24 -7.23
CA PHE A 150 -3.35 15.50 -6.03
C PHE A 150 -2.25 15.57 -4.96
N GLU A 151 -1.01 15.31 -5.34
CA GLU A 151 0.13 15.36 -4.42
C GLU A 151 0.33 16.77 -3.84
N GLU A 152 0.25 17.80 -4.68
CA GLU A 152 0.30 19.21 -4.25
C GLU A 152 -0.82 19.53 -3.26
N SER A 153 -2.05 19.08 -3.54
CA SER A 153 -3.19 19.29 -2.65
C SER A 153 -3.04 18.61 -1.29
N MET A 154 -2.22 17.57 -1.19
CA MET A 154 -1.93 16.81 0.02
C MET A 154 -0.65 17.27 0.72
N THR A 155 0.19 18.07 0.08
CA THR A 155 1.44 18.57 0.67
C THR A 155 1.17 19.59 1.78
N ARG A 156 1.87 19.45 2.89
CA ARG A 156 1.76 20.31 4.08
C ARG A 156 3.15 20.71 4.57
N ILE A 157 3.19 21.85 5.22
CA ILE A 157 4.39 22.32 5.92
C ILE A 157 4.36 21.73 7.33
N ASP A 158 5.42 21.06 7.73
CA ASP A 158 5.62 20.66 9.12
C ASP A 158 5.87 21.93 9.97
N SER A 159 4.99 22.18 10.93
CA SER A 159 5.09 23.37 11.79
C SER A 159 6.32 23.36 12.73
N THR A 160 6.98 22.21 12.86
CA THR A 160 8.16 22.06 13.73
C THR A 160 9.46 22.33 12.96
N THR A 161 9.56 21.82 11.73
CA THR A 161 10.78 21.90 10.91
C THR A 161 10.69 22.98 9.82
N GLY A 162 9.49 23.36 9.41
CA GLY A 162 9.27 24.26 8.26
C GLY A 162 9.37 23.56 6.90
N GLU A 163 9.57 22.25 6.89
CA GLU A 163 9.78 21.45 5.68
C GLU A 163 8.45 20.98 5.08
N HIS A 164 8.47 20.68 3.78
CA HIS A 164 7.29 20.23 3.06
C HIS A 164 7.21 18.70 3.05
N HIS A 165 6.07 18.17 3.47
CA HIS A 165 5.78 16.74 3.41
C HIS A 165 4.52 16.50 2.58
N ASP A 166 4.63 15.60 1.61
CA ASP A 166 3.46 15.07 0.93
C ASP A 166 2.75 14.08 1.86
N THR A 167 1.59 14.48 2.39
CA THR A 167 0.81 13.67 3.31
C THR A 167 -0.08 12.64 2.60
N SER A 168 0.02 12.52 1.29
CA SER A 168 -0.68 11.51 0.50
C SER A 168 -0.22 10.10 0.84
N ALA A 169 1.08 9.90 1.16
CA ALA A 169 1.65 8.63 1.58
C ALA A 169 2.95 8.83 2.39
N HIS A 170 3.42 7.78 3.08
CA HIS A 170 4.71 7.80 3.78
C HIS A 170 5.90 7.74 2.83
N PHE A 171 5.72 7.09 1.68
CA PHE A 171 6.74 6.88 0.67
C PHE A 171 6.12 7.08 -0.72
N VAL A 172 6.73 7.90 -1.55
CA VAL A 172 6.29 8.13 -2.92
C VAL A 172 7.39 7.75 -3.89
N TRP A 173 7.04 7.39 -5.12
CA TRP A 173 8.04 7.13 -6.14
C TRP A 173 7.70 7.81 -7.47
N ILE A 174 8.75 7.97 -8.28
CA ILE A 174 8.64 8.49 -9.64
C ILE A 174 8.57 7.30 -10.59
N GLY A 175 7.57 7.30 -11.47
CA GLY A 175 7.43 6.28 -12.50
C GLY A 175 8.42 6.47 -13.65
N ASP A 176 8.70 5.39 -14.38
CA ASP A 176 9.64 5.41 -15.52
C ASP A 176 9.27 6.43 -16.60
N ARG A 177 7.98 6.71 -16.78
CA ARG A 177 7.51 7.68 -17.79
C ARG A 177 7.61 9.15 -17.40
N THR A 178 7.84 9.43 -16.12
CA THR A 178 7.84 10.78 -15.54
C THR A 178 9.17 11.14 -14.86
N ARG A 179 10.23 10.36 -15.11
CA ARG A 179 11.55 10.49 -14.48
C ARG A 179 12.52 11.46 -15.18
N GLN A 180 12.04 12.29 -16.09
CA GLN A 180 12.87 13.30 -16.76
C GLN A 180 13.38 14.31 -15.73
N LEU A 181 14.70 14.57 -15.72
CA LEU A 181 15.36 15.39 -14.70
C LEU A 181 14.87 16.84 -14.66
N ASP A 182 14.39 17.33 -15.78
CA ASP A 182 13.77 18.65 -15.98
C ASP A 182 12.23 18.62 -15.91
N GLY A 183 11.66 17.47 -15.58
CA GLY A 183 10.21 17.25 -15.50
C GLY A 183 9.62 17.65 -14.15
N GLY A 184 8.34 18.05 -14.17
CA GLY A 184 7.62 18.50 -12.97
C GLY A 184 7.55 17.46 -11.84
N HIS A 185 7.58 16.16 -12.15
CA HIS A 185 7.55 15.10 -11.13
C HIS A 185 8.86 15.04 -10.34
N VAL A 186 10.00 15.18 -11.03
CA VAL A 186 11.31 15.23 -10.36
C VAL A 186 11.44 16.52 -9.55
N GLU A 187 10.96 17.65 -10.08
CA GLU A 187 10.98 18.91 -9.36
C GLU A 187 10.08 18.90 -8.12
N PHE A 188 8.89 18.33 -8.22
CA PHE A 188 8.02 18.12 -7.05
C PHE A 188 8.74 17.30 -5.96
N CYS A 189 9.35 16.19 -6.34
CA CYS A 189 10.06 15.33 -5.39
C CYS A 189 11.29 15.98 -4.76
N ARG A 190 11.92 16.97 -5.42
CA ARG A 190 13.00 17.77 -4.81
C ARG A 190 12.50 18.72 -3.72
N GLY A 191 11.23 19.06 -3.74
CA GLY A 191 10.62 20.00 -2.81
C GLY A 191 9.97 19.37 -1.57
N ILE A 192 10.04 18.05 -1.42
CA ILE A 192 9.43 17.33 -0.29
C ILE A 192 10.45 16.48 0.45
N GLU A 193 10.22 16.25 1.74
CA GLU A 193 11.09 15.48 2.63
C GLU A 193 10.70 13.99 2.76
N ASN A 194 9.69 13.55 2.03
CA ASN A 194 9.30 12.14 2.02
C ASN A 194 10.44 11.25 1.50
N PRO A 195 10.57 10.01 1.99
CA PRO A 195 11.37 9.00 1.31
C PRO A 195 10.87 8.79 -0.12
N ILE A 196 11.78 8.78 -1.09
CA ILE A 196 11.48 8.71 -2.52
C ILE A 196 12.13 7.49 -3.16
N GLY A 197 11.40 6.85 -4.06
CA GLY A 197 11.88 5.74 -4.87
C GLY A 197 12.00 6.07 -6.36
#